data_1f94055e916e4f8cf449e49c3ee93714
#
_entry.id   1f94055e916e4f8cf449e49c3ee93714
#
_cell.length_a   1.000
_cell.length_b   1.000
_cell.length_c   1.000
_cell.angle_alpha   90.00
_cell.angle_beta   90.00
_cell.angle_gamma   90.00
#
_symmetry.space_group_name_H-M   'P 1'
#
loop_
_entity.id
_entity.type
_entity.pdbx_description
1 polymer ?
#
loop_
_entity_poly.entity_id
_entity_poly.type
_entity_poly.pdbx_seq_one_letter_code
_entity_poly.pdbx_strand_id
1 'polypeptide(L)'
;QHASLAAPGMNLGAYGNVALALEVRTVLGPEIGLTYTQPQLAGGVRSTASDYAIFLRKILNGQLRIASLLGTNSTCTNPMTCPTAINTPIVDGFDWNYSIGHWVEADPLRSDGAFSSAGAFGFYPWIDSSKTYYGVVARFAAAGGGNESAKCGALIRKAWMTGVVQ
;
A
#
# COMPACT_ATOMS: atom_id res chain seq x y z
N GLN A 1 -10.08 -8.19 6.31
CA GLN A 1 -11.02 -8.09 7.44
C GLN A 1 -11.32 -6.64 7.84
N HIS A 2 -10.31 -5.76 8.02
CA HIS A 2 -10.56 -4.37 8.45
C HIS A 2 -11.44 -3.59 7.46
N ALA A 3 -11.20 -3.73 6.17
CA ALA A 3 -12.01 -3.06 5.15
C ALA A 3 -13.45 -3.58 5.11
N SER A 4 -13.66 -4.88 5.36
CA SER A 4 -15.00 -5.47 5.43
C SER A 4 -15.79 -4.99 6.65
N LEU A 5 -15.11 -4.66 7.75
CA LEU A 5 -15.71 -4.08 8.95
C LEU A 5 -15.97 -2.57 8.78
N ALA A 6 -15.09 -1.86 8.06
CA ALA A 6 -15.24 -0.43 7.83
C ALA A 6 -16.42 -0.09 6.90
N ALA A 7 -16.67 -0.91 5.88
CA ALA A 7 -17.71 -0.64 4.89
C ALA A 7 -19.12 -0.46 5.49
N PRO A 8 -19.61 -1.31 6.43
CA PRO A 8 -20.89 -1.06 7.10
C PRO A 8 -20.89 0.20 7.95
N GLY A 9 -19.82 0.46 8.71
CA GLY A 9 -19.69 1.65 9.54
C GLY A 9 -19.66 2.97 8.75
N MET A 10 -19.27 2.91 7.47
CA MET A 10 -19.29 4.04 6.53
C MET A 10 -20.53 4.06 5.62
N ASN A 11 -21.48 3.17 5.84
CA ASN A 11 -22.68 2.99 4.99
C ASN A 11 -22.36 2.66 3.52
N LEU A 12 -21.20 2.02 3.26
CA LEU A 12 -20.77 1.67 1.90
C LEU A 12 -21.20 0.27 1.45
N GLY A 13 -21.85 -0.50 2.34
CA GLY A 13 -22.21 -1.90 2.10
C GLY A 13 -23.18 -2.15 0.95
N ALA A 14 -23.99 -1.14 0.60
CA ALA A 14 -24.94 -1.20 -0.51
C ALA A 14 -24.41 -0.59 -1.82
N TYR A 15 -23.16 -0.12 -1.85
CA TYR A 15 -22.61 0.56 -3.00
C TYR A 15 -22.18 -0.43 -4.08
N GLY A 16 -22.63 -0.21 -5.32
CA GLY A 16 -22.05 -0.85 -6.50
C GLY A 16 -20.73 -0.19 -6.92
N ASN A 17 -20.08 -0.75 -7.92
CA ASN A 17 -18.76 -0.32 -8.39
C ASN A 17 -18.68 1.19 -8.68
N VAL A 18 -19.68 1.74 -9.36
CA VAL A 18 -19.70 3.16 -9.76
C VAL A 18 -19.87 4.06 -8.55
N ALA A 19 -20.84 3.75 -7.68
CA ALA A 19 -21.11 4.55 -6.48
C ALA A 19 -19.91 4.55 -5.53
N LEU A 20 -19.26 3.40 -5.33
CA LEU A 20 -18.05 3.31 -4.52
C LEU A 20 -16.88 4.11 -5.11
N ALA A 21 -16.70 4.06 -6.44
CA ALA A 21 -15.66 4.85 -7.09
C ALA A 21 -15.88 6.36 -6.92
N LEU A 22 -17.12 6.81 -7.05
CA LEU A 22 -17.47 8.22 -6.83
C LEU A 22 -17.22 8.64 -5.38
N GLU A 23 -17.65 7.85 -4.42
CA GLU A 23 -17.43 8.13 -3.00
C GLU A 23 -15.94 8.21 -2.65
N VAL A 24 -15.15 7.26 -3.10
CA VAL A 24 -13.70 7.27 -2.87
C VAL A 24 -13.04 8.50 -3.51
N ARG A 25 -13.45 8.88 -4.72
CA ARG A 25 -12.95 10.09 -5.38
C ARG A 25 -13.38 11.38 -4.67
N THR A 26 -14.54 11.41 -4.01
CA THR A 26 -14.93 12.54 -3.17
C THR A 26 -13.94 12.79 -2.04
N VAL A 27 -13.39 11.71 -1.47
CA VAL A 27 -12.39 11.79 -0.38
C VAL A 27 -10.98 12.04 -0.89
N LEU A 28 -10.57 11.33 -1.95
CA LEU A 28 -9.20 11.40 -2.46
C LEU A 28 -8.95 12.58 -3.39
N GLY A 29 -9.99 13.07 -4.05
CA GLY A 29 -9.96 14.13 -5.07
C GLY A 29 -10.42 13.64 -6.43
N PRO A 30 -11.21 14.46 -7.15
CA PRO A 30 -11.81 14.09 -8.43
C PRO A 30 -10.77 13.89 -9.54
N GLU A 31 -9.57 14.43 -9.39
CA GLU A 31 -8.45 14.29 -10.33
C GLU A 31 -7.83 12.91 -10.33
N ILE A 32 -8.10 12.06 -9.33
CA ILE A 32 -7.59 10.70 -9.27
C ILE A 32 -8.53 9.78 -10.04
N GLY A 33 -8.05 9.24 -11.17
CA GLY A 33 -8.77 8.27 -11.97
C GLY A 33 -8.76 6.89 -11.32
N LEU A 34 -9.94 6.41 -10.89
CA LEU A 34 -10.10 5.04 -10.39
C LEU A 34 -11.47 4.48 -10.72
N THR A 35 -11.51 3.16 -10.85
CA THR A 35 -12.74 2.38 -11.03
C THR A 35 -12.69 1.15 -10.14
N TYR A 36 -13.82 0.50 -9.95
CA TYR A 36 -13.90 -0.76 -9.23
C TYR A 36 -14.38 -1.88 -10.17
N THR A 37 -13.75 -3.04 -10.10
CA THR A 37 -14.21 -4.27 -10.75
C THR A 37 -15.18 -5.05 -9.85
N GLN A 38 -15.05 -4.86 -8.54
CA GLN A 38 -15.95 -5.37 -7.52
C GLN A 38 -15.99 -4.35 -6.37
N PRO A 39 -17.12 -4.16 -5.68
CA PRO A 39 -17.27 -3.10 -4.70
C PRO A 39 -16.67 -3.50 -3.34
N GLN A 40 -15.34 -3.61 -3.28
CA GLN A 40 -14.60 -3.99 -2.09
C GLN A 40 -13.53 -2.95 -1.77
N LEU A 41 -13.50 -2.45 -0.54
CA LEU A 41 -12.49 -1.48 -0.07
C LEU A 41 -11.08 -2.07 -0.01
N ALA A 42 -10.95 -3.38 0.19
CA ALA A 42 -9.65 -4.07 0.27
C ALA A 42 -9.09 -4.51 -1.08
N GLY A 43 -9.83 -4.30 -2.17
CA GLY A 43 -9.41 -4.75 -3.50
C GLY A 43 -10.39 -4.29 -4.57
N GLY A 44 -10.23 -4.80 -5.79
CA GLY A 44 -11.12 -4.46 -6.90
C GLY A 44 -10.86 -3.09 -7.55
N VAL A 45 -10.00 -2.27 -6.97
CA VAL A 45 -9.61 -0.97 -7.57
C VAL A 45 -8.79 -1.19 -8.82
N ARG A 46 -9.13 -0.45 -9.87
CA ARG A 46 -8.32 -0.26 -11.08
C ARG A 46 -7.96 1.22 -11.19
N SER A 47 -6.70 1.49 -11.37
CA SER A 47 -6.14 2.83 -11.55
C SER A 47 -4.90 2.77 -12.43
N THR A 48 -4.28 3.90 -12.69
CA THR A 48 -3.00 4.00 -13.42
C THR A 48 -1.86 4.34 -12.46
N ALA A 49 -0.62 4.13 -12.92
CA ALA A 49 0.57 4.57 -12.17
C ALA A 49 0.52 6.09 -11.92
N SER A 50 0.07 6.87 -12.90
CA SER A 50 -0.03 8.33 -12.79
C SER A 50 -1.06 8.76 -11.74
N ASP A 51 -2.24 8.15 -11.73
CA ASP A 51 -3.27 8.45 -10.72
C ASP A 51 -2.80 8.06 -9.32
N TYR A 52 -2.17 6.90 -9.19
CA TYR A 52 -1.62 6.46 -7.92
C TYR A 52 -0.48 7.38 -7.43
N ALA A 53 0.34 7.89 -8.34
CA ALA A 53 1.37 8.88 -8.04
C ALA A 53 0.75 10.19 -7.52
N ILE A 54 -0.39 10.63 -8.05
CA ILE A 54 -1.15 11.77 -7.50
C ILE A 54 -1.57 11.48 -6.06
N PHE A 55 -2.10 10.29 -5.79
CA PHE A 55 -2.49 9.88 -4.44
C PHE A 55 -1.31 9.92 -3.45
N LEU A 56 -0.16 9.34 -3.82
CA LEU A 56 1.05 9.35 -2.97
C LEU A 56 1.55 10.78 -2.73
N ARG A 57 1.55 11.62 -3.75
CA ARG A 57 1.93 13.04 -3.62
C ARG A 57 0.99 13.81 -2.70
N LYS A 58 -0.31 13.53 -2.72
CA LYS A 58 -1.27 14.13 -1.77
C LYS A 58 -0.97 13.69 -0.33
N ILE A 59 -0.52 12.47 -0.11
CA ILE A 59 -0.06 12.01 1.20
C ILE A 59 1.18 12.82 1.62
N LEU A 60 2.21 12.89 0.78
CA LEU A 60 3.44 13.63 1.10
C LEU A 60 3.18 15.12 1.38
N ASN A 61 2.23 15.73 0.68
CA ASN A 61 1.85 17.13 0.86
C ASN A 61 0.90 17.36 2.06
N GLY A 62 0.60 16.33 2.86
CA GLY A 62 -0.29 16.44 4.02
C GLY A 62 -1.76 16.69 3.69
N GLN A 63 -2.16 16.49 2.44
CA GLN A 63 -3.55 16.74 1.99
C GLN A 63 -4.53 15.63 2.38
N LEU A 64 -4.03 14.46 2.79
CA LEU A 64 -4.83 13.33 3.24
C LEU A 64 -4.50 12.99 4.70
N ARG A 65 -5.50 12.63 5.48
CA ARG A 65 -5.34 12.29 6.90
C ARG A 65 -4.31 11.18 7.16
N ILE A 66 -4.15 10.26 6.23
CA ILE A 66 -3.17 9.18 6.33
C ILE A 66 -1.73 9.71 6.45
N ALA A 67 -1.43 10.91 5.99
CA ALA A 67 -0.09 11.51 6.05
C ALA A 67 0.47 11.54 7.48
N SER A 68 -0.35 11.95 8.46
CA SER A 68 0.03 11.97 9.87
C SER A 68 0.01 10.60 10.55
N LEU A 69 -0.56 9.60 9.88
CA LEU A 69 -0.75 8.26 10.41
C LEU A 69 0.26 7.24 9.86
N LEU A 70 1.08 7.63 8.88
CA LEU A 70 2.09 6.72 8.30
C LEU A 70 3.02 6.18 9.37
N GLY A 71 3.04 4.86 9.52
CA GLY A 71 3.86 4.11 10.46
C GLY A 71 3.34 4.11 11.91
N THR A 72 2.27 4.83 12.22
CA THR A 72 1.71 4.85 13.58
C THR A 72 1.00 3.54 13.91
N ASN A 73 1.04 3.15 15.20
CA ASN A 73 0.38 1.93 15.69
C ASN A 73 0.73 0.68 14.86
N SER A 74 1.95 0.61 14.35
CA SER A 74 2.39 -0.55 13.59
C SER A 74 2.54 -1.78 14.50
N THR A 75 2.12 -2.93 13.98
CA THR A 75 2.15 -4.21 14.69
C THR A 75 2.96 -5.20 13.86
N CYS A 76 3.81 -5.98 14.51
CA CYS A 76 4.56 -7.06 13.86
C CYS A 76 3.61 -8.12 13.28
N THR A 77 3.99 -8.71 12.15
CA THR A 77 3.11 -9.62 11.42
C THR A 77 3.70 -11.01 11.17
N ASN A 78 5.00 -11.18 11.36
CA ASN A 78 5.65 -12.45 11.09
C ASN A 78 5.48 -13.40 12.29
N PRO A 79 4.78 -14.54 12.15
CA PRO A 79 4.58 -15.49 13.26
C PRO A 79 5.86 -16.10 13.82
N MET A 80 6.96 -16.08 13.06
CA MET A 80 8.25 -16.63 13.52
C MET A 80 8.98 -15.70 14.50
N THR A 81 8.70 -14.40 14.45
CA THR A 81 9.39 -13.37 15.25
C THR A 81 8.44 -12.59 16.15
N CYS A 82 7.14 -12.67 15.90
CA CYS A 82 6.10 -11.94 16.62
C CYS A 82 5.12 -12.90 17.31
N PRO A 83 5.12 -13.00 18.65
CA PRO A 83 4.29 -13.95 19.38
C PRO A 83 2.78 -13.75 19.21
N THR A 84 2.34 -12.58 18.82
CA THR A 84 0.92 -12.25 18.63
C THR A 84 0.45 -12.39 17.19
N ALA A 85 1.37 -12.60 16.25
CA ALA A 85 1.03 -12.77 14.84
C ALA A 85 0.56 -14.21 14.56
N ILE A 86 -0.53 -14.33 13.80
CA ILE A 86 -1.08 -15.63 13.41
C ILE A 86 -0.62 -15.98 11.99
N ASN A 87 -0.60 -15.01 11.09
CA ASN A 87 -0.26 -15.21 9.69
C ASN A 87 0.17 -13.89 9.03
N THR A 88 1.03 -13.98 8.02
CA THR A 88 1.38 -12.86 7.16
C THR A 88 1.31 -13.26 5.70
N PRO A 89 0.77 -12.41 4.81
CA PRO A 89 0.88 -12.61 3.37
C PRO A 89 2.26 -12.24 2.82
N ILE A 90 3.11 -11.58 3.62
CA ILE A 90 4.49 -11.28 3.27
C ILE A 90 5.33 -12.51 3.56
N VAL A 91 5.86 -13.11 2.52
CA VAL A 91 6.66 -14.34 2.57
C VAL A 91 8.16 -14.04 2.36
N ASP A 92 8.98 -15.08 2.31
CA ASP A 92 10.43 -15.00 2.07
C ASP A 92 11.24 -14.32 3.19
N GLY A 93 10.72 -14.35 4.41
CA GLY A 93 11.46 -13.93 5.59
C GLY A 93 11.59 -12.43 5.78
N PHE A 94 10.72 -11.63 5.19
CA PHE A 94 10.60 -10.22 5.53
C PHE A 94 9.88 -10.03 6.87
N ASP A 95 10.48 -9.28 7.76
CA ASP A 95 9.91 -8.89 9.06
C ASP A 95 9.23 -7.52 8.94
N TRP A 96 8.16 -7.45 8.19
CA TRP A 96 7.39 -6.22 8.04
C TRP A 96 6.31 -6.09 9.10
N ASN A 97 6.11 -4.87 9.56
CA ASN A 97 4.97 -4.51 10.39
C ASN A 97 3.80 -4.04 9.53
N TYR A 98 2.58 -4.13 10.07
CA TYR A 98 1.40 -3.54 9.44
C TYR A 98 0.86 -2.40 10.29
N SER A 99 0.62 -1.28 9.66
CA SER A 99 0.02 -0.10 10.28
C SER A 99 -1.40 0.11 9.75
N ILE A 100 -1.91 1.31 9.83
CA ILE A 100 -3.26 1.68 9.39
C ILE A 100 -3.33 1.65 7.87
N GLY A 101 -3.69 0.49 7.31
CA GLY A 101 -3.89 0.29 5.88
C GLY A 101 -2.61 0.22 5.01
N HIS A 102 -1.42 0.09 5.60
CA HIS A 102 -0.16 -0.02 4.86
C HIS A 102 0.88 -0.85 5.60
N TRP A 103 1.87 -1.33 4.88
CA TRP A 103 3.05 -1.98 5.42
C TRP A 103 4.08 -0.96 5.87
N VAL A 104 4.76 -1.28 6.96
CA VAL A 104 6.00 -0.64 7.40
C VAL A 104 7.11 -1.66 7.19
N GLU A 105 8.00 -1.39 6.28
CA GLU A 105 9.11 -2.28 5.91
C GLU A 105 10.21 -2.18 6.95
N ALA A 106 9.95 -2.81 8.10
CA ALA A 106 10.76 -2.66 9.31
C ALA A 106 11.89 -3.69 9.46
N ASP A 107 12.06 -4.61 8.51
CA ASP A 107 13.12 -5.61 8.55
C ASP A 107 14.50 -4.93 8.60
N PRO A 108 15.26 -5.05 9.70
CA PRO A 108 16.52 -4.31 9.87
C PRO A 108 17.65 -4.77 8.95
N LEU A 109 17.51 -5.95 8.33
CA LEU A 109 18.52 -6.52 7.46
C LEU A 109 18.24 -6.30 5.97
N ARG A 110 16.97 -6.11 5.60
CA ARG A 110 16.51 -6.17 4.20
C ARG A 110 15.67 -4.98 3.79
N SER A 111 15.33 -4.09 4.70
CA SER A 111 14.40 -2.99 4.47
C SER A 111 14.98 -1.66 4.95
N ASP A 112 14.35 -0.58 4.55
CA ASP A 112 14.78 0.80 4.82
C ASP A 112 13.72 1.63 5.56
N GLY A 113 12.69 0.96 6.10
CA GLY A 113 11.61 1.61 6.84
C GLY A 113 10.54 2.25 5.96
N ALA A 114 10.52 1.98 4.67
CA ALA A 114 9.51 2.55 3.78
C ALA A 114 8.08 2.13 4.15
N PHE A 115 7.14 2.98 3.78
CA PHE A 115 5.70 2.72 3.90
C PHE A 115 5.17 2.25 2.55
N SER A 116 4.64 1.03 2.48
CA SER A 116 4.29 0.43 1.20
C SER A 116 2.93 -0.26 1.20
N SER A 117 2.51 -0.68 0.02
CA SER A 117 1.31 -1.50 -0.18
C SER A 117 1.56 -2.53 -1.27
N ALA A 118 2.26 -3.60 -0.92
CA ALA A 118 2.55 -4.71 -1.83
C ALA A 118 1.25 -5.44 -2.19
N GLY A 119 0.73 -5.18 -3.38
CA GLY A 119 -0.50 -5.79 -3.89
C GLY A 119 -0.26 -7.21 -4.41
N ALA A 120 -1.22 -8.10 -4.17
CA ALA A 120 -1.12 -9.52 -4.55
C ALA A 120 -0.77 -9.76 -6.02
N PHE A 121 -1.20 -8.89 -6.92
CA PHE A 121 -0.95 -8.98 -8.36
C PHE A 121 0.29 -8.21 -8.84
N GLY A 122 1.14 -7.75 -7.93
CA GLY A 122 2.43 -7.14 -8.26
C GLY A 122 2.45 -5.62 -8.35
N PHE A 123 1.35 -4.93 -8.07
CA PHE A 123 1.37 -3.48 -7.93
C PHE A 123 2.02 -3.11 -6.59
N TYR A 124 3.10 -2.34 -6.63
CA TYR A 124 3.88 -2.03 -5.43
C TYR A 124 4.22 -0.54 -5.36
N PRO A 125 3.42 0.25 -4.66
CA PRO A 125 3.70 1.63 -4.34
C PRO A 125 4.42 1.74 -2.99
N TRP A 126 5.23 2.78 -2.82
CA TRP A 126 5.88 3.09 -1.55
C TRP A 126 6.08 4.60 -1.35
N ILE A 127 6.20 5.00 -0.09
CA ILE A 127 6.76 6.27 0.38
C ILE A 127 7.99 5.93 1.21
N ASP A 128 9.08 6.63 1.03
CA ASP A 128 10.31 6.42 1.81
C ASP A 128 10.10 6.74 3.30
N SER A 129 10.95 6.20 4.16
CA SER A 129 10.85 6.39 5.62
C SER A 129 10.98 7.85 6.07
N SER A 130 11.71 8.67 5.32
CA SER A 130 11.84 10.11 5.58
C SER A 130 10.65 10.94 5.07
N LYS A 131 9.70 10.29 4.35
CA LYS A 131 8.51 10.94 3.75
C LYS A 131 8.86 12.08 2.79
N THR A 132 9.90 11.90 1.99
CA THR A 132 10.41 12.90 1.05
C THR A 132 10.16 12.56 -0.41
N TYR A 133 10.07 11.29 -0.75
CA TYR A 133 9.80 10.81 -2.10
C TYR A 133 8.93 9.56 -2.09
N TYR A 134 8.45 9.19 -3.25
CA TYR A 134 7.64 7.99 -3.45
C TYR A 134 8.02 7.30 -4.76
N GLY A 135 7.62 6.06 -4.90
CA GLY A 135 7.73 5.31 -6.14
C GLY A 135 6.58 4.34 -6.33
N VAL A 136 6.43 3.86 -7.55
CA VAL A 136 5.41 2.89 -7.93
C VAL A 136 5.99 1.90 -8.92
N VAL A 137 5.97 0.61 -8.60
CA VAL A 137 6.06 -0.46 -9.58
C VAL A 137 4.66 -0.80 -10.04
N ALA A 138 4.27 -0.32 -11.22
CA ALA A 138 2.95 -0.60 -11.79
C ALA A 138 3.00 -1.89 -12.61
N ARG A 139 2.74 -3.01 -11.96
CA ARG A 139 2.70 -4.35 -12.57
C ARG A 139 1.35 -5.00 -12.31
N PHE A 140 0.90 -5.78 -13.27
CA PHE A 140 -0.22 -6.70 -13.10
C PHE A 140 0.20 -8.09 -13.54
N ALA A 141 0.22 -9.05 -12.62
CA ALA A 141 0.49 -10.45 -12.85
C ALA A 141 -0.65 -11.29 -12.26
N ALA A 142 -1.48 -11.89 -13.10
CA ALA A 142 -2.67 -12.64 -12.67
C ALA A 142 -2.31 -13.85 -11.78
N ALA A 143 -1.13 -14.43 -11.95
CA ALA A 143 -0.63 -15.54 -11.14
C ALA A 143 -0.04 -15.12 -9.79
N GLY A 144 -0.07 -13.83 -9.46
CA GLY A 144 0.59 -13.27 -8.29
C GLY A 144 1.84 -12.46 -8.65
N GLY A 145 2.56 -11.94 -7.68
CA GLY A 145 3.79 -11.18 -7.92
C GLY A 145 4.05 -10.04 -6.93
N GLY A 146 3.31 -9.98 -5.83
CA GLY A 146 3.48 -8.94 -4.82
C GLY A 146 4.87 -8.94 -4.19
N ASN A 147 5.36 -10.10 -3.81
CA ASN A 147 6.67 -10.24 -3.18
C ASN A 147 7.82 -9.93 -4.14
N GLU A 148 7.74 -10.40 -5.40
CA GLU A 148 8.73 -10.11 -6.43
C GLU A 148 8.79 -8.62 -6.74
N SER A 149 7.63 -7.97 -6.83
CA SER A 149 7.56 -6.52 -7.06
C SER A 149 8.10 -5.74 -5.87
N ALA A 150 7.86 -6.19 -4.64
CA ALA A 150 8.42 -5.60 -3.43
C ALA A 150 9.95 -5.71 -3.39
N LYS A 151 10.50 -6.90 -3.69
CA LYS A 151 11.96 -7.12 -3.80
C LYS A 151 12.58 -6.22 -4.86
N CYS A 152 12.02 -6.22 -6.06
CA CYS A 152 12.50 -5.39 -7.16
C CYS A 152 12.41 -3.89 -6.82
N GLY A 153 11.28 -3.45 -6.28
CA GLY A 153 11.07 -2.06 -5.88
C GLY A 153 12.00 -1.60 -4.76
N ALA A 154 12.35 -2.47 -3.82
CA ALA A 154 13.35 -2.18 -2.79
C ALA A 154 14.74 -1.95 -3.40
N LEU A 155 15.14 -2.75 -4.39
CA LEU A 155 16.40 -2.55 -5.12
C LEU A 155 16.38 -1.26 -5.94
N ILE A 156 15.28 -0.95 -6.63
CA ILE A 156 15.09 0.32 -7.34
C ILE A 156 15.23 1.50 -6.39
N ARG A 157 14.57 1.45 -5.24
CA ARG A 157 14.64 2.48 -4.20
C ARG A 157 16.06 2.65 -3.68
N LYS A 158 16.75 1.56 -3.42
CA LYS A 158 18.15 1.58 -2.98
C LYS A 158 19.08 2.16 -4.04
N ALA A 159 18.91 1.76 -5.31
CA ALA A 159 19.69 2.33 -6.42
C ALA A 159 19.45 3.84 -6.56
N TRP A 160 18.19 4.27 -6.44
CA TRP A 160 17.83 5.69 -6.48
C TRP A 160 18.53 6.49 -5.38
N MET A 161 18.55 5.96 -4.15
CA MET A 161 19.15 6.64 -2.99
C MET A 161 20.67 6.68 -3.03
N THR A 162 21.30 5.63 -3.55
CA THR A 162 22.76 5.49 -3.51
C THR A 162 23.44 5.91 -4.80
N GLY A 163 22.70 6.04 -5.89
CA GLY A 163 23.25 6.24 -7.23
C GLY A 163 24.00 5.02 -7.78
N VAL A 164 23.88 3.87 -7.13
CA VAL A 164 24.62 2.63 -7.49
C VAL A 164 23.62 1.56 -7.93
N VAL A 165 23.96 0.89 -9.02
CA VAL A 165 23.21 -0.30 -9.50
C VAL A 165 23.21 -1.38 -8.43
N GLN A 166 22.05 -2.01 -8.19
CA GLN A 166 21.84 -3.06 -7.20
C GLN A 166 21.64 -4.44 -7.84
#